data_c6a016c2349654516fa33987a32017a0
#
_entry.id   c6a016c2349654516fa33987a32017a0
#
_cell.length_a   1.000
_cell.length_b   1.000
_cell.length_c   1.000
_cell.angle_alpha   90.00
_cell.angle_beta   90.00
_cell.angle_gamma   90.00
#
_symmetry.space_group_name_H-M   'P 1'
#
loop_
_entity.id
_entity.type
_entity.pdbx_description
1 polymer ?
#
loop_
_entity_poly.entity_id
_entity_poly.type
_entity_poly.pdbx_seq_one_letter_code
_entity_poly.pdbx_strand_id
1 'polypeptide(L)'
;MTFSKKIIFLALYYSFLYYLPASTTPIIGKYCRRLRYNCCKHIFRKCGKNVNIERKAWFGSGVNIIIGDNSGLGINSSIPNDTIIGENVMMGPNCYILQADHAFDATNIPMILQGHSEHKQTIIEDDVWIGRNVSFTNGTIKYFV
;
A
#
# COMPACT_ATOMS: atom_id res chain seq x y z
N MET A 1 18.25 0.25 -9.80
CA MET A 1 17.73 1.40 -10.60
C MET A 1 18.09 2.69 -9.88
N THR A 2 18.56 3.73 -10.60
CA THR A 2 18.94 5.03 -10.02
C THR A 2 17.71 5.74 -9.42
N PHE A 3 17.89 6.50 -8.34
CA PHE A 3 16.85 7.27 -7.65
C PHE A 3 16.03 8.16 -8.59
N SER A 4 16.70 8.82 -9.57
CA SER A 4 16.05 9.67 -10.57
C SER A 4 15.00 8.92 -11.42
N LYS A 5 15.25 7.67 -11.79
CA LYS A 5 14.28 6.86 -12.55
C LYS A 5 13.04 6.52 -11.74
N LYS A 6 13.18 6.27 -10.44
CA LYS A 6 12.01 6.02 -9.55
C LYS A 6 11.09 7.23 -9.48
N ILE A 7 11.64 8.45 -9.43
CA ILE A 7 10.84 9.69 -9.40
C ILE A 7 9.99 9.83 -10.67
N ILE A 8 10.52 9.51 -11.84
CA ILE A 8 9.76 9.57 -13.10
C ILE A 8 8.57 8.61 -13.07
N PHE A 9 8.77 7.36 -12.62
CA PHE A 9 7.68 6.39 -12.51
C PHE A 9 6.67 6.79 -11.45
N LEU A 10 7.12 7.39 -10.34
CA LEU A 10 6.23 7.89 -9.28
C LEU A 10 5.36 9.05 -9.79
N ALA A 11 5.96 10.00 -10.52
CA ALA A 11 5.22 11.08 -11.16
C ALA A 11 4.19 10.55 -12.17
N LEU A 12 4.58 9.61 -13.04
CA LEU A 12 3.67 8.96 -13.99
C LEU A 12 2.51 8.24 -13.27
N TYR A 13 2.82 7.55 -12.16
CA TYR A 13 1.81 6.85 -11.39
C TYR A 13 0.77 7.82 -10.85
N TYR A 14 1.16 8.83 -10.09
CA TYR A 14 0.22 9.73 -9.41
C TYR A 14 -0.45 10.75 -10.33
N SER A 15 0.18 11.16 -11.45
CA SER A 15 -0.43 12.10 -12.39
C SER A 15 -1.44 11.44 -13.33
N PHE A 16 -1.27 10.16 -13.65
CA PHE A 16 -2.08 9.48 -14.68
C PHE A 16 -2.60 8.11 -14.25
N LEU A 17 -1.72 7.15 -13.92
CA LEU A 17 -2.11 5.76 -13.73
C LEU A 17 -3.03 5.54 -12.51
N TYR A 18 -2.88 6.37 -11.51
CA TYR A 18 -3.69 6.40 -10.28
C TYR A 18 -5.18 6.58 -10.57
N TYR A 19 -5.53 7.34 -11.60
CA TYR A 19 -6.90 7.65 -11.98
C TYR A 19 -7.50 6.69 -13.01
N LEU A 20 -6.70 5.84 -13.63
CA LEU A 20 -7.20 4.86 -14.60
C LEU A 20 -8.28 3.95 -13.99
N PRO A 21 -9.21 3.43 -14.79
CA PRO A 21 -10.25 2.50 -14.36
C PRO A 21 -9.74 1.31 -13.55
N ALA A 22 -10.62 0.78 -12.68
CA ALA A 22 -10.32 -0.42 -11.89
C ALA A 22 -10.03 -1.64 -12.78
N SER A 23 -9.32 -2.63 -12.24
CA SER A 23 -8.99 -3.88 -12.95
C SER A 23 -10.22 -4.65 -13.41
N THR A 24 -11.34 -4.49 -12.70
CA THR A 24 -12.64 -5.13 -12.98
C THR A 24 -13.47 -4.40 -14.04
N THR A 25 -13.02 -3.23 -14.53
CA THR A 25 -13.75 -2.51 -15.59
C THR A 25 -13.75 -3.33 -16.88
N PRO A 26 -14.92 -3.59 -17.50
CA PRO A 26 -15.01 -4.36 -18.73
C PRO A 26 -14.07 -3.83 -19.82
N ILE A 27 -13.49 -4.74 -20.60
CA ILE A 27 -12.59 -4.49 -21.75
C ILE A 27 -11.25 -3.85 -21.34
N ILE A 28 -11.25 -2.67 -20.73
CA ILE A 28 -10.03 -1.88 -20.49
C ILE A 28 -9.35 -2.17 -19.14
N GLY A 29 -10.06 -2.74 -18.17
CA GLY A 29 -9.55 -2.93 -16.81
C GLY A 29 -8.26 -3.74 -16.75
N LYS A 30 -8.15 -4.81 -17.53
CA LYS A 30 -6.94 -5.66 -17.62
C LYS A 30 -5.71 -4.87 -18.12
N TYR A 31 -5.90 -3.93 -19.02
CA TYR A 31 -4.80 -3.09 -19.53
C TYR A 31 -4.40 -2.04 -18.49
N CYS A 32 -5.37 -1.42 -17.81
CA CYS A 32 -5.12 -0.48 -16.72
C CYS A 32 -4.34 -1.14 -15.57
N ARG A 33 -4.74 -2.36 -15.17
CA ARG A 33 -4.00 -3.18 -14.20
C ARG A 33 -2.55 -3.39 -14.64
N ARG A 34 -2.34 -3.83 -15.90
CA ARG A 34 -1.01 -4.11 -16.43
C ARG A 34 -0.11 -2.87 -16.46
N LEU A 35 -0.67 -1.71 -16.80
CA LEU A 35 0.06 -0.45 -16.80
C LEU A 35 0.51 -0.06 -15.39
N ARG A 36 -0.40 -0.11 -14.39
CA ARG A 36 -0.07 0.16 -13.00
C ARG A 36 0.99 -0.82 -12.46
N TYR A 37 0.82 -2.11 -12.71
CA TYR A 37 1.79 -3.13 -12.32
C TYR A 37 3.18 -2.85 -12.89
N ASN A 38 3.28 -2.60 -14.21
CA ASN A 38 4.55 -2.34 -14.87
C ASN A 38 5.23 -1.07 -14.32
N CYS A 39 4.46 -0.04 -13.99
CA CYS A 39 4.97 1.16 -13.36
C CYS A 39 5.48 0.90 -11.95
N CYS A 40 4.67 0.25 -11.09
CA CYS A 40 4.99 0.01 -9.69
C CYS A 40 6.19 -0.93 -9.50
N LYS A 41 6.45 -1.85 -10.43
CA LYS A 41 7.69 -2.66 -10.45
C LYS A 41 8.98 -1.82 -10.44
N HIS A 42 8.92 -0.61 -10.97
CA HIS A 42 10.07 0.29 -11.00
C HIS A 42 10.13 1.24 -9.80
N ILE A 43 9.05 1.35 -9.04
CA ILE A 43 8.95 2.18 -7.83
C ILE A 43 9.33 1.36 -6.60
N PHE A 44 8.68 0.23 -6.40
CA PHE A 44 8.81 -0.60 -5.19
C PHE A 44 10.21 -1.19 -5.03
N ARG A 45 10.58 -1.48 -3.80
CA ARG A 45 11.83 -2.16 -3.48
C ARG A 45 11.85 -3.57 -4.07
N LYS A 46 10.73 -4.31 -3.91
CA LYS A 46 10.49 -5.62 -4.52
C LYS A 46 9.02 -5.72 -4.92
N CYS A 47 8.75 -6.16 -6.13
CA CYS A 47 7.41 -6.39 -6.63
C CYS A 47 7.36 -7.76 -7.30
N GLY A 48 6.56 -8.65 -6.76
CA GLY A 48 6.37 -10.00 -7.23
C GLY A 48 5.66 -10.09 -8.57
N LYS A 49 5.37 -11.31 -9.00
CA LYS A 49 4.62 -11.60 -10.23
C LYS A 49 3.12 -11.46 -9.97
N ASN A 50 2.38 -11.10 -11.02
CA ASN A 50 0.92 -11.05 -11.00
C ASN A 50 0.32 -10.13 -9.92
N VAL A 51 1.04 -9.11 -9.48
CA VAL A 51 0.56 -8.13 -8.50
C VAL A 51 -0.52 -7.25 -9.11
N ASN A 52 -1.57 -6.96 -8.34
CA ASN A 52 -2.65 -6.05 -8.74
C ASN A 52 -2.61 -4.75 -7.92
N ILE A 53 -2.23 -3.66 -8.55
CA ILE A 53 -2.34 -2.33 -7.95
C ILE A 53 -3.62 -1.69 -8.47
N GLU A 54 -4.62 -1.53 -7.61
CA GLU A 54 -5.92 -0.99 -8.00
C GLU A 54 -5.90 0.54 -8.14
N ARG A 55 -6.97 1.06 -8.76
CA ARG A 55 -7.14 2.51 -8.92
C ARG A 55 -7.13 3.20 -7.56
N LYS A 56 -6.51 4.37 -7.50
CA LYS A 56 -6.41 5.19 -6.29
C LYS A 56 -5.74 4.47 -5.10
N ALA A 57 -4.91 3.47 -5.33
CA ALA A 57 -4.06 2.92 -4.29
C ALA A 57 -2.93 3.91 -3.98
N TRP A 58 -2.91 4.44 -2.76
CA TRP A 58 -1.92 5.39 -2.30
C TRP A 58 -0.88 4.70 -1.42
N PHE A 59 0.39 4.95 -1.69
CA PHE A 59 1.52 4.31 -1.01
C PHE A 59 2.72 5.27 -0.81
N GLY A 60 2.47 6.57 -0.83
CA GLY A 60 3.53 7.57 -0.69
C GLY A 60 4.61 7.43 -1.75
N SER A 61 5.87 7.41 -1.35
CA SER A 61 7.00 7.20 -2.27
C SER A 61 7.11 5.75 -2.75
N GLY A 62 6.62 4.77 -2.00
CA GLY A 62 6.65 3.35 -2.30
C GLY A 62 8.04 2.71 -2.40
N VAL A 63 9.11 3.47 -2.22
CA VAL A 63 10.49 3.02 -2.51
C VAL A 63 10.98 1.88 -1.61
N ASN A 64 10.36 1.69 -0.46
CA ASN A 64 10.68 0.64 0.50
C ASN A 64 9.64 -0.48 0.54
N ILE A 65 8.55 -0.38 -0.23
CA ILE A 65 7.52 -1.41 -0.28
C ILE A 65 8.08 -2.71 -0.86
N ILE A 66 7.72 -3.81 -0.21
CA ILE A 66 7.90 -5.17 -0.70
C ILE A 66 6.51 -5.77 -0.84
N ILE A 67 6.19 -6.35 -2.00
CA ILE A 67 4.94 -7.06 -2.25
C ILE A 67 5.23 -8.37 -2.96
N GLY A 68 4.68 -9.46 -2.43
CA GLY A 68 4.85 -10.82 -2.92
C GLY A 68 4.01 -11.14 -4.15
N ASP A 69 4.17 -12.36 -4.66
CA ASP A 69 3.47 -12.87 -5.83
C ASP A 69 1.95 -12.96 -5.57
N ASN A 70 1.14 -12.73 -6.60
CA ASN A 70 -0.33 -12.81 -6.60
C ASN A 70 -1.03 -11.89 -5.58
N SER A 71 -0.34 -10.93 -4.99
CA SER A 71 -0.89 -10.01 -3.99
C SER A 71 -1.41 -8.73 -4.63
N GLY A 72 -2.22 -7.97 -3.87
CA GLY A 72 -2.77 -6.74 -4.40
C GLY A 72 -3.07 -5.66 -3.39
N LEU A 73 -3.08 -4.42 -3.88
CA LEU A 73 -3.59 -3.24 -3.18
C LEU A 73 -5.01 -2.95 -3.67
N GLY A 74 -5.95 -2.82 -2.74
CA GLY A 74 -7.35 -2.57 -3.03
C GLY A 74 -7.63 -1.18 -3.61
N ILE A 75 -8.83 -1.01 -4.17
CA ILE A 75 -9.31 0.31 -4.64
C ILE A 75 -9.33 1.31 -3.47
N ASN A 76 -8.82 2.52 -3.68
CA ASN A 76 -8.74 3.57 -2.66
C ASN A 76 -7.98 3.14 -1.39
N SER A 77 -7.12 2.14 -1.46
CA SER A 77 -6.30 1.76 -0.31
C SER A 77 -5.23 2.83 -0.03
N SER A 78 -4.86 2.96 1.23
CA SER A 78 -3.76 3.83 1.67
C SER A 78 -2.85 3.04 2.60
N ILE A 79 -1.59 2.89 2.23
CA ILE A 79 -0.59 2.14 2.98
C ILE A 79 0.69 2.95 3.19
N PRO A 80 1.42 2.73 4.29
CA PRO A 80 2.76 3.30 4.50
C PRO A 80 3.75 2.92 3.41
N ASN A 81 4.73 3.78 3.16
CA ASN A 81 5.70 3.65 2.07
C ASN A 81 6.76 2.55 2.29
N ASP A 82 6.74 1.88 3.41
CA ASP A 82 7.65 0.81 3.83
C ASP A 82 6.92 -0.50 4.18
N THR A 83 5.65 -0.60 3.83
CA THR A 83 4.83 -1.79 4.08
C THR A 83 5.42 -3.02 3.39
N ILE A 84 5.46 -4.14 4.13
CA ILE A 84 5.79 -5.46 3.59
C ILE A 84 4.49 -6.24 3.44
N ILE A 85 4.25 -6.75 2.24
CA ILE A 85 3.08 -7.57 1.89
C ILE A 85 3.60 -8.91 1.35
N GLY A 86 3.15 -9.99 1.93
CA GLY A 86 3.49 -11.35 1.55
C GLY A 86 2.88 -11.78 0.21
N GLU A 87 2.85 -13.08 -0.03
CA GLU A 87 2.27 -13.70 -1.22
C GLU A 87 0.78 -14.00 -1.01
N ASN A 88 0.00 -14.00 -2.10
CA ASN A 88 -1.43 -14.36 -2.11
C ASN A 88 -2.30 -13.46 -1.21
N VAL A 89 -1.91 -12.21 -0.98
CA VAL A 89 -2.67 -11.27 -0.16
C VAL A 89 -3.76 -10.60 -1.00
N MET A 90 -5.01 -10.73 -0.55
CA MET A 90 -6.16 -10.04 -1.11
C MET A 90 -6.57 -8.85 -0.24
N MET A 91 -6.52 -7.64 -0.79
CA MET A 91 -6.93 -6.43 -0.10
C MET A 91 -8.21 -5.86 -0.72
N GLY A 92 -9.24 -5.72 0.09
CA GLY A 92 -10.51 -5.09 -0.29
C GLY A 92 -10.40 -3.58 -0.49
N PRO A 93 -11.47 -2.94 -0.98
CA PRO A 93 -11.51 -1.50 -1.17
C PRO A 93 -11.48 -0.71 0.14
N ASN A 94 -10.94 0.53 0.07
CA ASN A 94 -10.91 1.49 1.16
C ASN A 94 -10.18 0.97 2.42
N CYS A 95 -9.18 0.12 2.25
CA CYS A 95 -8.31 -0.26 3.35
C CYS A 95 -7.34 0.87 3.67
N TYR A 96 -7.18 1.16 4.96
CA TYR A 96 -6.31 2.20 5.44
C TYR A 96 -5.35 1.66 6.50
N ILE A 97 -4.07 1.92 6.34
CA ILE A 97 -3.05 1.57 7.34
C ILE A 97 -2.42 2.86 7.84
N LEU A 98 -2.50 3.09 9.14
CA LEU A 98 -1.89 4.24 9.79
C LEU A 98 -0.37 4.19 9.67
N GLN A 99 0.23 5.29 9.23
CA GLN A 99 1.69 5.40 9.14
C GLN A 99 2.30 5.86 10.47
N ALA A 100 1.59 6.70 11.21
CA ALA A 100 2.01 7.25 12.48
C ALA A 100 0.81 7.37 13.41
N ASP A 101 1.04 7.28 14.69
CA ASP A 101 0.04 7.47 15.72
C ASP A 101 0.53 8.50 16.74
N HIS A 102 -0.37 9.10 17.50
CA HIS A 102 0.00 9.99 18.58
C HIS A 102 0.40 9.20 19.83
N ALA A 103 1.37 9.71 20.58
CA ALA A 103 1.64 9.21 21.93
C ALA A 103 0.48 9.62 22.86
N PHE A 104 0.02 8.69 23.72
CA PHE A 104 -1.13 8.88 24.59
C PHE A 104 -0.93 8.29 26.00
N ASP A 105 0.30 7.91 26.35
CA ASP A 105 0.61 7.21 27.60
C ASP A 105 0.57 8.14 28.83
N ALA A 106 0.85 9.42 28.66
CA ALA A 106 0.86 10.38 29.76
C ALA A 106 -0.55 10.91 30.06
N THR A 107 -1.00 10.79 31.30
CA THR A 107 -2.33 11.26 31.75
C THR A 107 -2.34 12.71 32.23
N ASN A 108 -1.17 13.30 32.46
CA ASN A 108 -0.97 14.66 32.99
C ASN A 108 -0.62 15.68 31.90
N ILE A 109 -0.51 15.27 30.65
CA ILE A 109 -0.19 16.13 29.51
C ILE A 109 -1.26 15.93 28.43
N PRO A 110 -1.83 16.99 27.84
CA PRO A 110 -2.73 16.85 26.69
C PRO A 110 -2.12 16.04 25.54
N MET A 111 -2.89 15.15 24.91
CA MET A 111 -2.41 14.24 23.85
C MET A 111 -1.69 14.99 22.72
N ILE A 112 -2.19 16.14 22.33
CA ILE A 112 -1.57 16.99 21.27
C ILE A 112 -0.14 17.44 21.61
N LEU A 113 0.24 17.45 22.87
CA LEU A 113 1.57 17.84 23.35
C LEU A 113 2.50 16.65 23.57
N GLN A 114 2.00 15.42 23.48
CA GLN A 114 2.81 14.21 23.71
C GLN A 114 3.63 13.78 22.49
N GLY A 115 3.37 14.37 21.31
CA GLY A 115 4.07 14.04 20.07
C GLY A 115 3.54 12.76 19.42
N HIS A 116 4.43 12.00 18.79
CA HIS A 116 4.08 10.78 18.05
C HIS A 116 4.69 9.55 18.71
N SER A 117 3.99 8.42 18.58
CA SER A 117 4.52 7.12 18.95
C SER A 117 5.65 6.69 18.00
N GLU A 118 6.46 5.74 18.42
CA GLU A 118 7.51 5.17 17.59
C GLU A 118 6.90 4.50 16.34
N HIS A 119 7.51 4.77 15.18
CA HIS A 119 7.08 4.15 13.92
C HIS A 119 7.32 2.65 13.95
N LYS A 120 6.26 1.88 13.70
CA LYS A 120 6.34 0.43 13.54
C LYS A 120 6.03 0.05 12.11
N GLN A 121 6.95 -0.65 11.46
CA GLN A 121 6.75 -1.14 10.09
C GLN A 121 5.53 -2.07 10.03
N THR A 122 4.68 -1.86 9.03
CA THR A 122 3.56 -2.76 8.78
C THR A 122 4.01 -3.96 7.97
N ILE A 123 3.69 -5.16 8.48
CA ILE A 123 3.95 -6.44 7.82
C ILE A 123 2.63 -7.18 7.71
N ILE A 124 2.22 -7.48 6.47
CA ILE A 124 1.08 -8.34 6.15
C ILE A 124 1.66 -9.65 5.66
N GLU A 125 1.40 -10.74 6.36
CA GLU A 125 1.94 -12.07 6.05
C GLU A 125 1.31 -12.66 4.78
N ASP A 126 1.73 -13.89 4.41
CA ASP A 126 1.18 -14.59 3.25
C ASP A 126 -0.28 -15.03 3.50
N ASP A 127 -1.03 -15.20 2.40
CA ASP A 127 -2.38 -15.78 2.41
C ASP A 127 -3.39 -15.04 3.29
N VAL A 128 -3.32 -13.70 3.33
CA VAL A 128 -4.20 -12.84 4.13
C VAL A 128 -5.31 -12.25 3.26
N TRP A 129 -6.55 -12.35 3.73
CA TRP A 129 -7.67 -11.61 3.16
C TRP A 129 -8.08 -10.44 4.06
N ILE A 130 -7.95 -9.23 3.53
CA ILE A 130 -8.37 -7.99 4.18
C ILE A 130 -9.69 -7.54 3.55
N GLY A 131 -10.73 -7.48 4.33
CA GLY A 131 -12.07 -7.06 3.90
C GLY A 131 -12.13 -5.57 3.53
N ARG A 132 -13.29 -5.13 3.03
CA ARG A 132 -13.57 -3.72 2.71
C ARG A 132 -13.60 -2.84 3.96
N ASN A 133 -13.12 -1.59 3.84
CA ASN A 133 -13.18 -0.56 4.88
C ASN A 133 -12.44 -0.93 6.18
N VAL A 134 -11.47 -1.83 6.09
CA VAL A 134 -10.65 -2.18 7.25
C VAL A 134 -9.58 -1.11 7.45
N SER A 135 -9.46 -0.65 8.69
CA SER A 135 -8.38 0.24 9.12
C SER A 135 -7.48 -0.48 10.11
N PHE A 136 -6.17 -0.34 9.90
CA PHE A 136 -5.16 -0.90 10.79
C PHE A 136 -4.39 0.23 11.46
N THR A 137 -4.06 0.04 12.74
CA THR A 137 -3.00 0.81 13.39
C THR A 137 -1.64 0.35 12.85
N ASN A 138 -0.59 1.11 13.14
CA ASN A 138 0.77 0.73 12.74
C ASN A 138 1.19 -0.58 13.42
N GLY A 139 2.06 -1.35 12.78
CA GLY A 139 2.60 -2.62 13.28
C GLY A 139 2.19 -3.83 12.47
N THR A 140 2.38 -5.02 13.03
CA THR A 140 2.26 -6.29 12.30
C THR A 140 0.81 -6.76 12.24
N ILE A 141 0.37 -7.09 11.03
CA ILE A 141 -0.88 -7.78 10.75
C ILE A 141 -0.53 -9.23 10.48
N LYS A 142 -0.87 -10.08 11.42
CA LYS A 142 -0.66 -11.51 11.29
C LYS A 142 -1.89 -12.18 10.70
N TYR A 143 -1.68 -13.33 10.05
CA TYR A 143 -2.69 -14.15 9.42
C TYR A 143 -3.94 -14.36 10.29
N PHE A 144 -5.08 -14.47 9.62
CA PHE A 144 -6.27 -15.06 10.20
C PHE A 144 -6.38 -16.49 9.67
N VAL A 145 -6.31 -17.43 10.59
CA VAL A 145 -6.74 -18.82 10.37
C VAL A 145 -8.25 -18.85 10.35
#